data_73b657148e273f007a5fe9208c7a43e5
#
_entry.id   73b657148e273f007a5fe9208c7a43e5
#
_cell.length_a   1.000
_cell.length_b   1.000
_cell.length_c   1.000
_cell.angle_alpha   90.00
_cell.angle_beta   90.00
_cell.angle_gamma   90.00
#
_symmetry.space_group_name_H-M   'P 1'
#
loop_
_entity.id
_entity.type
_entity.pdbx_description
1 polymer ?
#
loop_
_entity_poly.entity_id
_entity_poly.type
_entity_poly.pdbx_seq_one_letter_code
_entity_poly.pdbx_strand_id
1 'polypeptide(L)'
;REALLAEGKNPYGHAAFEYSHHIVDLDEKYAELADGENTEDAVSIAGRVMAKRVQGKIIFFELQDATGRIQLFCRINALGEDVFAEMKDLDLGDWIGAHGLMMRTRRGQLSVAVDSLLSKALRPLPEKFHGLNDKETRYRQRYVDLIVNDEVRDTFQKRSKILSAFRRYMEADGYYEVETPILQTVQGG
;
A
#
# COMPACT_ATOMS: atom_id res chain seq x y z
N ARG A 1 -3.36 19.93 -8.65
CA ARG A 1 -4.00 19.10 -9.67
C ARG A 1 -4.02 19.80 -11.03
N GLU A 2 -4.50 21.03 -11.09
CA GLU A 2 -4.62 21.80 -12.36
C GLU A 2 -3.28 21.96 -13.07
N ALA A 3 -2.19 22.24 -12.35
CA ALA A 3 -0.85 22.33 -12.92
C ALA A 3 -0.40 21.02 -13.56
N LEU A 4 -0.61 19.89 -12.88
CA LEU A 4 -0.29 18.56 -13.40
C LEU A 4 -1.11 18.20 -14.63
N LEU A 5 -2.40 18.58 -14.65
CA LEU A 5 -3.26 18.37 -15.81
C LEU A 5 -2.82 19.23 -17.01
N ALA A 6 -2.38 20.46 -16.78
CA ALA A 6 -1.85 21.34 -17.81
C ALA A 6 -0.55 20.80 -18.44
N GLU A 7 0.24 20.05 -17.68
CA GLU A 7 1.45 19.33 -18.14
C GLU A 7 1.14 17.96 -18.77
N GLY A 8 -0.15 17.59 -18.90
CA GLY A 8 -0.56 16.27 -19.41
C GLY A 8 -0.35 15.12 -18.40
N LYS A 9 0.02 15.42 -17.17
CA LYS A 9 0.24 14.45 -16.08
C LYS A 9 -1.02 14.34 -15.22
N ASN A 10 -1.97 13.50 -15.63
CA ASN A 10 -3.15 13.26 -14.81
C ASN A 10 -2.80 12.41 -13.57
N PRO A 11 -2.91 12.94 -12.34
CA PRO A 11 -2.56 12.18 -11.13
C PRO A 11 -3.46 10.94 -10.90
N TYR A 12 -4.58 10.86 -11.59
CA TYR A 12 -5.54 9.74 -11.51
C TYR A 12 -5.71 9.01 -12.84
N GLY A 13 -4.74 9.15 -13.76
CA GLY A 13 -4.83 8.60 -15.12
C GLY A 13 -4.71 7.08 -15.18
N HIS A 14 -4.04 6.47 -14.21
CA HIS A 14 -3.84 5.03 -14.16
C HIS A 14 -4.85 4.40 -13.19
N ALA A 15 -5.73 3.57 -13.71
CA ALA A 15 -6.80 2.92 -12.94
C ALA A 15 -6.47 1.46 -12.56
N ALA A 16 -5.54 0.82 -13.25
CA ALA A 16 -5.18 -0.57 -13.04
C ALA A 16 -3.68 -0.81 -13.21
N PHE A 17 -3.16 -1.77 -12.47
CA PHE A 17 -1.82 -2.30 -12.58
C PHE A 17 -1.87 -3.80 -12.32
N GLU A 18 -1.28 -4.60 -13.20
CA GLU A 18 -1.21 -6.05 -13.02
C GLU A 18 -0.05 -6.40 -12.12
N TYR A 19 -0.36 -6.88 -10.92
CA TYR A 19 0.62 -7.38 -9.97
C TYR A 19 0.59 -8.91 -9.92
N SER A 20 1.76 -9.52 -9.70
CA SER A 20 1.91 -10.97 -9.65
C SER A 20 1.83 -11.53 -8.21
N HIS A 21 2.21 -10.73 -7.22
CA HIS A 21 2.34 -11.16 -5.82
C HIS A 21 1.87 -10.06 -4.87
N HIS A 22 1.37 -10.48 -3.71
CA HIS A 22 1.30 -9.62 -2.53
C HIS A 22 2.64 -9.63 -1.78
N ILE A 23 2.88 -8.61 -0.97
CA ILE A 23 4.16 -8.48 -0.24
C ILE A 23 4.38 -9.67 0.71
N VAL A 24 3.34 -10.15 1.38
CA VAL A 24 3.44 -11.31 2.28
C VAL A 24 3.93 -12.57 1.54
N ASP A 25 3.49 -12.78 0.29
CA ASP A 25 3.89 -13.94 -0.51
C ASP A 25 5.41 -13.90 -0.80
N LEU A 26 5.95 -12.69 -1.01
CA LEU A 26 7.38 -12.48 -1.24
C LEU A 26 8.21 -12.66 0.04
N ASP A 27 7.72 -12.17 1.17
CA ASP A 27 8.38 -12.37 2.46
C ASP A 27 8.50 -13.85 2.81
N GLU A 28 7.44 -14.63 2.56
CA GLU A 28 7.45 -16.08 2.78
C GLU A 28 8.36 -16.81 1.78
N LYS A 29 8.22 -16.51 0.48
CA LYS A 29 8.97 -17.17 -0.60
C LYS A 29 10.48 -16.95 -0.50
N TYR A 30 10.90 -15.75 -0.09
CA TYR A 30 12.32 -15.34 -0.05
C TYR A 30 12.85 -15.18 1.38
N ALA A 31 12.23 -15.85 2.37
CA ALA A 31 12.66 -15.80 3.76
C ALA A 31 14.15 -16.20 3.92
N GLU A 32 14.57 -17.27 3.22
CA GLU A 32 15.90 -17.85 3.28
C GLU A 32 16.94 -17.21 2.33
N LEU A 33 16.56 -16.17 1.55
CA LEU A 33 17.49 -15.50 0.64
C LEU A 33 18.61 -14.84 1.44
N ALA A 34 19.87 -15.09 1.09
CA ALA A 34 21.02 -14.57 1.83
C ALA A 34 21.25 -13.07 1.60
N ASP A 35 21.88 -12.40 2.56
CA ASP A 35 22.23 -10.98 2.48
C ASP A 35 23.17 -10.70 1.30
N GLY A 36 22.76 -9.77 0.44
CA GLY A 36 23.48 -9.39 -0.79
C GLY A 36 23.20 -10.29 -1.99
N GLU A 37 22.33 -11.29 -1.84
CA GLU A 37 21.94 -12.19 -2.93
C GLU A 37 20.90 -11.54 -3.85
N ASN A 38 21.04 -11.82 -5.16
CA ASN A 38 20.09 -11.44 -6.20
C ASN A 38 19.49 -12.70 -6.81
N THR A 39 18.21 -12.64 -7.19
CA THR A 39 17.55 -13.71 -7.91
C THR A 39 17.34 -13.34 -9.38
N GLU A 40 16.96 -14.31 -10.21
CA GLU A 40 16.48 -14.08 -11.58
C GLU A 40 14.94 -13.99 -11.63
N ASP A 41 14.27 -14.09 -10.49
CA ASP A 41 12.82 -14.06 -10.38
C ASP A 41 12.29 -12.63 -10.54
N ALA A 42 11.60 -12.39 -11.64
CA ALA A 42 10.91 -11.14 -11.90
C ALA A 42 9.56 -11.15 -11.17
N VAL A 43 9.26 -10.07 -10.47
CA VAL A 43 8.01 -9.85 -9.75
C VAL A 43 7.40 -8.51 -10.10
N SER A 44 6.08 -8.44 -9.93
CA SER A 44 5.29 -7.24 -10.11
C SER A 44 4.45 -7.02 -8.87
N ILE A 45 4.59 -5.87 -8.23
CA ILE A 45 3.88 -5.49 -7.00
C ILE A 45 3.37 -4.06 -7.10
N ALA A 46 2.32 -3.74 -6.36
CA ALA A 46 1.77 -2.39 -6.28
C ALA A 46 1.47 -2.02 -4.83
N GLY A 47 1.65 -0.76 -4.50
CA GLY A 47 1.39 -0.28 -3.14
C GLY A 47 1.58 1.21 -2.98
N ARG A 48 1.43 1.65 -1.74
CA ARG A 48 1.58 3.04 -1.33
C ARG A 48 3.00 3.31 -0.82
N VAL A 49 3.59 4.41 -1.26
CA VAL A 49 4.88 4.91 -0.77
C VAL A 49 4.73 5.42 0.67
N MET A 50 5.35 4.75 1.62
CA MET A 50 5.32 5.09 3.05
C MET A 50 6.59 5.78 3.53
N ALA A 51 7.72 5.54 2.85
CA ALA A 51 8.98 6.23 3.10
C ALA A 51 9.77 6.39 1.80
N LYS A 52 10.58 7.45 1.74
CA LYS A 52 11.50 7.72 0.63
C LYS A 52 12.83 8.21 1.18
N ARG A 53 13.92 7.70 0.63
CA ARG A 53 15.28 8.10 0.95
C ARG A 53 16.11 8.18 -0.32
N VAL A 54 16.60 9.36 -0.66
CA VAL A 54 17.47 9.61 -1.81
C VAL A 54 18.92 9.66 -1.36
N GLN A 55 19.78 8.87 -2.00
CA GLN A 55 21.21 8.79 -1.73
C GLN A 55 22.00 8.84 -3.06
N GLY A 56 22.32 10.04 -3.52
CA GLY A 56 23.04 10.23 -4.78
C GLY A 56 22.27 9.64 -5.97
N LYS A 57 22.82 8.56 -6.56
CA LYS A 57 22.27 7.85 -7.71
C LYS A 57 21.33 6.69 -7.34
N ILE A 58 20.89 6.63 -6.11
CA ILE A 58 20.03 5.56 -5.57
C ILE A 58 18.84 6.19 -4.82
N ILE A 59 17.66 5.63 -5.03
CA ILE A 59 16.47 5.94 -4.24
C ILE A 59 15.98 4.64 -3.61
N PHE A 60 15.67 4.70 -2.33
CA PHE A 60 14.96 3.66 -1.60
C PHE A 60 13.55 4.16 -1.29
N PHE A 61 12.56 3.34 -1.59
CA PHE A 61 11.20 3.53 -1.11
C PHE A 61 10.82 2.40 -0.16
N GLU A 62 9.94 2.67 0.77
CA GLU A 62 9.18 1.65 1.49
C GLU A 62 7.78 1.63 0.89
N LEU A 63 7.44 0.52 0.26
CA LEU A 63 6.13 0.29 -0.35
C LEU A 63 5.27 -0.54 0.60
N GLN A 64 4.01 -0.15 0.76
CA GLN A 64 3.04 -0.87 1.59
C GLN A 64 1.82 -1.26 0.75
N ASP A 65 1.47 -2.54 0.79
CA ASP A 65 0.18 -3.05 0.32
C ASP A 65 -0.76 -3.40 1.49
N ALA A 66 -1.80 -4.19 1.23
CA ALA A 66 -2.74 -4.63 2.26
C ALA A 66 -2.14 -5.69 3.21
N THR A 67 -1.02 -6.33 2.83
CA THR A 67 -0.46 -7.51 3.50
C THR A 67 0.84 -7.23 4.23
N GLY A 68 1.66 -6.26 3.77
CA GLY A 68 2.95 -6.00 4.35
C GLY A 68 3.65 -4.77 3.79
N ARG A 69 4.95 -4.69 4.06
CA ARG A 69 5.86 -3.64 3.58
C ARG A 69 7.11 -4.25 2.98
N ILE A 70 7.57 -3.68 1.87
CA ILE A 70 8.79 -4.10 1.19
C ILE A 70 9.61 -2.88 0.77
N GLN A 71 10.92 -3.03 0.68
CA GLN A 71 11.80 -2.01 0.15
C GLN A 71 11.85 -2.07 -1.38
N LEU A 72 11.82 -0.90 -2.02
CA LEU A 72 12.14 -0.74 -3.43
C LEU A 72 13.54 -0.15 -3.57
N PHE A 73 14.35 -0.72 -4.44
CA PHE A 73 15.71 -0.32 -4.70
C PHE A 73 15.86 0.19 -6.13
N CYS A 74 15.94 1.51 -6.27
CA CYS A 74 15.97 2.20 -7.56
C CYS A 74 17.34 2.77 -7.82
N ARG A 75 17.97 2.37 -8.94
CA ARG A 75 19.28 2.88 -9.39
C ARG A 75 19.13 3.63 -10.71
N ILE A 76 19.77 4.79 -10.83
CA ILE A 76 19.75 5.59 -12.06
C ILE A 76 20.28 4.81 -13.27
N ASN A 77 21.29 3.97 -13.08
CA ASN A 77 21.88 3.17 -14.17
C ASN A 77 20.93 2.07 -14.70
N ALA A 78 19.94 1.65 -13.91
CA ALA A 78 18.95 0.64 -14.29
C ALA A 78 17.69 1.29 -14.89
N LEU A 79 17.29 2.44 -14.38
CA LEU A 79 16.05 3.12 -14.76
C LEU A 79 16.23 4.17 -15.86
N GLY A 80 17.45 4.71 -16.04
CA GLY A 80 17.70 5.88 -16.85
C GLY A 80 17.45 7.19 -16.11
N GLU A 81 17.92 8.30 -16.65
CA GLU A 81 17.87 9.62 -16.00
C GLU A 81 16.43 10.15 -15.89
N ASP A 82 15.63 9.99 -16.93
CA ASP A 82 14.26 10.52 -17.00
C ASP A 82 13.35 9.84 -15.96
N VAL A 83 13.32 8.50 -15.95
CA VAL A 83 12.51 7.73 -14.97
C VAL A 83 13.01 7.97 -13.54
N PHE A 84 14.34 8.07 -13.36
CA PHE A 84 14.90 8.36 -12.05
C PHE A 84 14.53 9.76 -11.55
N ALA A 85 14.42 10.76 -12.44
CA ALA A 85 13.94 12.10 -12.10
C ALA A 85 12.47 12.06 -11.67
N GLU A 86 11.61 11.35 -12.41
CA GLU A 86 10.21 11.14 -12.02
C GLU A 86 10.09 10.45 -10.65
N MET A 87 10.93 9.45 -10.36
CA MET A 87 10.97 8.80 -9.04
C MET A 87 11.37 9.77 -7.92
N LYS A 88 12.20 10.77 -8.21
CA LYS A 88 12.54 11.82 -7.23
C LYS A 88 11.35 12.72 -6.89
N ASP A 89 10.40 12.88 -7.80
CA ASP A 89 9.22 13.73 -7.62
C ASP A 89 8.06 13.03 -6.91
N LEU A 90 8.20 11.72 -6.66
CA LEU A 90 7.20 10.97 -5.87
C LEU A 90 7.18 11.46 -4.43
N ASP A 91 5.97 11.57 -3.87
CA ASP A 91 5.73 11.94 -2.47
C ASP A 91 5.28 10.75 -1.63
N LEU A 92 5.32 10.93 -0.32
CA LEU A 92 4.69 9.99 0.61
C LEU A 92 3.18 9.98 0.39
N GLY A 93 2.64 8.78 0.26
CA GLY A 93 1.22 8.59 -0.05
C GLY A 93 0.92 8.29 -1.52
N ASP A 94 1.87 8.47 -2.43
CA ASP A 94 1.71 8.08 -3.84
C ASP A 94 1.53 6.57 -3.97
N TRP A 95 0.75 6.15 -4.96
CA TRP A 95 0.62 4.77 -5.36
C TRP A 95 1.53 4.49 -6.55
N ILE A 96 2.31 3.43 -6.44
CA ILE A 96 3.20 3.01 -7.52
C ILE A 96 3.10 1.53 -7.79
N GLY A 97 3.32 1.16 -9.04
CA GLY A 97 3.63 -0.19 -9.45
C GLY A 97 5.16 -0.37 -9.52
N ALA A 98 5.61 -1.58 -9.25
CA ALA A 98 7.01 -1.93 -9.34
C ALA A 98 7.18 -3.28 -10.03
N HIS A 99 8.05 -3.31 -11.02
CA HIS A 99 8.56 -4.54 -11.61
C HIS A 99 10.03 -4.67 -11.30
N GLY A 100 10.55 -5.88 -11.24
CA GLY A 100 11.96 -6.10 -11.15
C GLY A 100 12.32 -7.44 -10.53
N LEU A 101 13.60 -7.64 -10.35
CA LEU A 101 14.13 -8.87 -9.78
C LEU A 101 14.15 -8.77 -8.27
N MET A 102 13.81 -9.88 -7.62
CA MET A 102 13.92 -9.98 -6.19
C MET A 102 15.39 -10.02 -5.77
N MET A 103 15.71 -9.30 -4.72
CA MET A 103 17.04 -9.28 -4.12
C MET A 103 16.96 -9.05 -2.62
N ARG A 104 17.98 -9.51 -1.89
CA ARG A 104 18.21 -9.05 -0.53
C ARG A 104 19.42 -8.13 -0.49
N THR A 105 19.26 -6.94 0.04
CA THR A 105 20.36 -6.01 0.18
C THR A 105 21.41 -6.55 1.16
N ARG A 106 22.65 -6.02 1.11
CA ARG A 106 23.71 -6.37 2.07
C ARG A 106 23.35 -6.05 3.54
N ARG A 107 22.28 -5.30 3.76
CA ARG A 107 21.74 -4.97 5.08
C ARG A 107 20.51 -5.81 5.45
N GLY A 108 20.26 -6.89 4.73
CA GLY A 108 19.18 -7.84 5.02
C GLY A 108 17.79 -7.43 4.56
N GLN A 109 17.62 -6.34 3.78
CA GLN A 109 16.30 -5.90 3.35
C GLN A 109 15.91 -6.50 2.00
N LEU A 110 14.76 -7.18 1.93
CA LEU A 110 14.16 -7.65 0.70
C LEU A 110 13.73 -6.47 -0.19
N SER A 111 14.01 -6.49 -1.47
CA SER A 111 13.86 -5.33 -2.36
C SER A 111 13.51 -5.68 -3.80
N VAL A 112 12.83 -4.75 -4.49
CA VAL A 112 12.43 -4.82 -5.92
C VAL A 112 12.75 -3.51 -6.64
N ALA A 113 12.97 -3.51 -7.95
CA ALA A 113 13.14 -2.30 -8.77
C ALA A 113 11.80 -1.69 -9.25
N VAL A 114 11.76 -0.37 -9.46
CA VAL A 114 10.53 0.39 -9.81
C VAL A 114 10.49 0.76 -11.28
N ASP A 115 9.32 0.72 -11.93
CA ASP A 115 9.13 1.09 -13.33
C ASP A 115 7.95 2.03 -13.62
N SER A 116 6.92 2.11 -12.79
CA SER A 116 5.74 2.92 -13.13
C SER A 116 5.05 3.60 -11.95
N LEU A 117 4.41 4.74 -12.23
CA LEU A 117 3.56 5.49 -11.29
C LEU A 117 2.09 5.24 -11.60
N LEU A 118 1.30 4.86 -10.59
CA LEU A 118 -0.14 4.62 -10.72
C LEU A 118 -0.97 5.87 -10.39
N SER A 119 -0.61 6.57 -9.31
CA SER A 119 -1.39 7.70 -8.80
C SER A 119 -0.52 8.63 -7.96
N LYS A 120 -0.83 9.91 -7.96
CA LYS A 120 -0.13 10.95 -7.21
C LYS A 120 -0.97 11.43 -6.02
N ALA A 121 -0.40 11.42 -4.82
CA ALA A 121 -1.02 12.05 -3.65
C ALA A 121 -0.99 13.58 -3.77
N LEU A 122 -2.15 14.22 -3.58
CA LEU A 122 -2.29 15.68 -3.63
C LEU A 122 -2.25 16.35 -2.26
N ARG A 123 -2.24 15.56 -1.18
CA ARG A 123 -2.12 16.02 0.21
C ARG A 123 -1.09 15.17 0.92
N PRO A 124 -0.17 15.79 1.70
CA PRO A 124 0.81 15.04 2.47
C PRO A 124 0.14 14.17 3.53
N LEU A 125 0.77 13.04 3.85
CA LEU A 125 0.41 12.24 5.01
C LEU A 125 0.92 12.91 6.30
N PRO A 126 0.31 12.63 7.47
CA PRO A 126 0.85 13.03 8.77
C PRO A 126 2.28 12.51 8.97
N GLU A 127 3.03 13.15 9.87
CA GLU A 127 4.41 12.75 10.17
C GLU A 127 4.52 11.27 10.55
N LYS A 128 5.54 10.61 10.00
CA LYS A 128 5.76 9.16 10.12
C LYS A 128 5.91 8.69 11.58
N PHE A 129 6.53 9.51 12.44
CA PHE A 129 6.91 9.09 13.79
C PHE A 129 5.80 9.20 14.83
N HIS A 130 4.83 10.08 14.63
CA HIS A 130 3.76 10.31 15.58
C HIS A 130 2.40 9.80 15.11
N GLY A 131 2.28 9.44 13.83
CA GLY A 131 1.02 9.03 13.24
C GLY A 131 -0.06 10.11 13.40
N LEU A 132 -1.31 9.69 13.42
CA LEU A 132 -2.44 10.55 13.71
C LEU A 132 -2.94 10.26 15.13
N ASN A 133 -2.57 11.08 16.12
CA ASN A 133 -2.85 10.84 17.55
C ASN A 133 -4.13 11.49 18.05
N ASP A 134 -4.54 12.62 17.47
CA ASP A 134 -5.76 13.32 17.87
C ASP A 134 -7.01 12.49 17.57
N LYS A 135 -7.80 12.19 18.63
CA LYS A 135 -8.99 11.32 18.52
C LYS A 135 -10.06 11.86 17.59
N GLU A 136 -10.34 13.17 17.64
CA GLU A 136 -11.32 13.79 16.77
C GLU A 136 -10.91 13.70 15.30
N THR A 137 -9.67 14.01 15.01
CA THR A 137 -9.12 13.90 13.65
C THR A 137 -9.14 12.45 13.16
N ARG A 138 -8.81 11.48 14.01
CA ARG A 138 -8.89 10.04 13.68
C ARG A 138 -10.31 9.58 13.33
N TYR A 139 -11.32 10.09 14.04
CA TYR A 139 -12.70 9.76 13.75
C TYR A 139 -13.23 10.47 12.50
N ARG A 140 -12.85 11.71 12.27
CA ARG A 140 -13.28 12.51 11.10
C ARG A 140 -12.54 12.15 9.82
N GLN A 141 -11.28 11.74 9.93
CA GLN A 141 -10.43 11.34 8.80
C GLN A 141 -10.02 9.87 8.93
N ARG A 142 -10.99 8.98 9.07
CA ARG A 142 -10.76 7.54 9.27
C ARG A 142 -9.89 6.93 8.17
N TYR A 143 -10.01 7.40 6.94
CA TYR A 143 -9.19 6.97 5.81
C TYR A 143 -7.70 7.26 6.02
N VAL A 144 -7.34 8.40 6.63
CA VAL A 144 -5.95 8.72 6.98
C VAL A 144 -5.48 7.83 8.12
N ASP A 145 -6.29 7.69 9.18
CA ASP A 145 -6.02 6.83 10.33
C ASP A 145 -5.70 5.38 9.90
N LEU A 146 -6.47 4.83 8.95
CA LEU A 146 -6.23 3.51 8.37
C LEU A 146 -4.93 3.42 7.53
N ILE A 147 -4.48 4.53 6.95
CA ILE A 147 -3.22 4.56 6.19
C ILE A 147 -2.01 4.56 7.12
N VAL A 148 -2.03 5.38 8.17
CA VAL A 148 -0.84 5.67 8.98
C VAL A 148 -0.74 4.85 10.28
N ASN A 149 -1.84 4.31 10.78
CA ASN A 149 -1.90 3.55 12.04
C ASN A 149 -2.18 2.06 11.77
N ASP A 150 -1.15 1.23 11.82
CA ASP A 150 -1.24 -0.21 11.53
C ASP A 150 -2.20 -0.95 12.47
N GLU A 151 -2.23 -0.59 13.77
CA GLU A 151 -3.14 -1.16 14.76
C GLU A 151 -4.61 -0.91 14.44
N VAL A 152 -4.93 0.25 13.87
CA VAL A 152 -6.30 0.60 13.48
C VAL A 152 -6.72 -0.25 12.28
N ARG A 153 -5.84 -0.40 11.31
CA ARG A 153 -6.09 -1.26 10.15
C ARG A 153 -6.33 -2.71 10.56
N ASP A 154 -5.48 -3.27 11.44
CA ASP A 154 -5.65 -4.61 12.00
C ASP A 154 -6.99 -4.76 12.73
N THR A 155 -7.37 -3.79 13.53
CA THR A 155 -8.66 -3.78 14.25
C THR A 155 -9.84 -3.87 13.27
N PHE A 156 -9.85 -3.08 12.20
CA PHE A 156 -10.93 -3.11 11.21
C PHE A 156 -10.92 -4.40 10.37
N GLN A 157 -9.75 -4.94 10.06
CA GLN A 157 -9.65 -6.24 9.40
C GLN A 157 -10.20 -7.37 10.29
N LYS A 158 -9.86 -7.38 11.58
CA LYS A 158 -10.42 -8.33 12.56
C LYS A 158 -11.92 -8.20 12.67
N ARG A 159 -12.44 -6.97 12.75
CA ARG A 159 -13.88 -6.73 12.79
C ARG A 159 -14.59 -7.33 11.56
N SER A 160 -14.06 -7.10 10.36
CA SER A 160 -14.64 -7.65 9.13
C SER A 160 -14.61 -9.19 9.13
N LYS A 161 -13.50 -9.80 9.58
CA LYS A 161 -13.38 -11.26 9.70
C LYS A 161 -14.38 -11.84 10.69
N ILE A 162 -14.59 -11.19 11.84
CA ILE A 162 -15.56 -11.61 12.86
C ILE A 162 -16.99 -11.60 12.29
N LEU A 163 -17.39 -10.51 11.63
CA LEU A 163 -18.73 -10.43 11.02
C LEU A 163 -18.94 -11.50 9.95
N SER A 164 -17.93 -11.72 9.10
CA SER A 164 -18.00 -12.78 8.07
C SER A 164 -18.04 -14.19 8.68
N ALA A 165 -17.31 -14.43 9.76
CA ALA A 165 -17.34 -15.70 10.47
C ALA A 165 -18.71 -15.96 11.11
N PHE A 166 -19.29 -14.93 11.73
CA PHE A 166 -20.62 -15.00 12.32
C PHE A 166 -21.69 -15.35 11.28
N ARG A 167 -21.69 -14.65 10.13
CA ARG A 167 -22.60 -14.96 9.03
C ARG A 167 -22.48 -16.40 8.55
N ARG A 168 -21.26 -16.84 8.24
CA ARG A 168 -21.03 -18.23 7.80
C ARG A 168 -21.48 -19.26 8.83
N TYR A 169 -21.28 -18.99 10.12
CA TYR A 169 -21.72 -19.88 11.17
C TYR A 169 -23.24 -20.01 11.21
N MET A 170 -23.96 -18.88 11.17
CA MET A 170 -25.42 -18.87 11.19
C MET A 170 -26.02 -19.52 9.93
N GLU A 171 -25.47 -19.23 8.76
CA GLU A 171 -25.88 -19.86 7.50
C GLU A 171 -25.69 -21.39 7.52
N ALA A 172 -24.54 -21.85 8.04
CA ALA A 172 -24.26 -23.29 8.15
C ALA A 172 -25.22 -24.00 9.10
N ASP A 173 -25.77 -23.29 10.08
CA ASP A 173 -26.76 -23.79 11.05
C ASP A 173 -28.22 -23.63 10.54
N GLY A 174 -28.42 -23.20 9.29
CA GLY A 174 -29.71 -23.11 8.61
C GLY A 174 -30.47 -21.81 8.79
N TYR A 175 -29.85 -20.77 9.33
CA TYR A 175 -30.44 -19.44 9.43
C TYR A 175 -30.30 -18.66 8.13
N TYR A 176 -31.25 -17.78 7.85
CA TYR A 176 -31.23 -16.85 6.72
C TYR A 176 -30.96 -15.42 7.21
N GLU A 177 -30.00 -14.72 6.60
CA GLU A 177 -29.83 -13.28 6.82
C GLU A 177 -30.95 -12.54 6.06
N VAL A 178 -31.66 -11.65 6.76
CA VAL A 178 -32.75 -10.86 6.19
C VAL A 178 -32.54 -9.38 6.51
N GLU A 179 -32.95 -8.52 5.60
CA GLU A 179 -33.00 -7.08 5.83
C GLU A 179 -34.40 -6.68 6.31
N THR A 180 -34.48 -6.14 7.51
CA THR A 180 -35.75 -5.63 8.07
C THR A 180 -35.84 -4.11 7.84
N PRO A 181 -37.07 -3.53 7.75
CA PRO A 181 -37.24 -2.08 7.66
C PRO A 181 -36.58 -1.36 8.84
N ILE A 182 -35.77 -0.34 8.56
CA ILE A 182 -35.10 0.48 9.58
C ILE A 182 -36.12 1.40 10.27
N LEU A 183 -37.10 1.93 9.49
CA LEU A 183 -38.18 2.76 9.99
C LEU A 183 -39.44 1.91 10.13
N GLN A 184 -40.02 1.92 11.31
CA GLN A 184 -41.27 1.22 11.62
C GLN A 184 -42.37 2.22 11.97
N THR A 185 -43.60 1.88 11.62
CA THR A 185 -44.82 2.67 11.97
C THR A 185 -45.32 2.42 13.39
N VAL A 186 -44.84 1.33 14.00
CA VAL A 186 -45.19 0.94 15.37
C VAL A 186 -44.04 1.31 16.29
N GLN A 187 -44.31 2.06 17.34
CA GLN A 187 -43.34 2.41 18.38
C GLN A 187 -43.01 1.15 19.18
N GLY A 188 -41.74 0.74 19.12
CA GLY A 188 -41.22 -0.41 19.85
C GLY A 188 -39.72 -0.23 20.11
N GLY A 189 -39.21 -0.75 21.19
CA GLY A 189 -37.82 -0.79 21.56
C GLY A 189 -37.47 -2.08 22.27
#